data_f412440fc81d304f97ae0f72450f2940
#
_entry.id   f412440fc81d304f97ae0f72450f2940
#
_cell.length_a   1.000
_cell.length_b   1.000
_cell.length_c   1.000
_cell.angle_alpha   90.00
_cell.angle_beta   90.00
_cell.angle_gamma   90.00
#
_symmetry.space_group_name_H-M   'P 1'
#
loop_
_entity.id
_entity.type
_entity.pdbx_description
1 polymer ?
#
loop_
_entity_poly.entity_id
_entity_poly.type
_entity_poly.pdbx_seq_one_letter_code
_entity_poly.pdbx_strand_id
1 'polypeptide(L)'
;VRNLQNRTPGNTQGIDVSRYQGNMDWAKVKASGMTFVFIKATEGRTYIDPNFQKNVNGALAAGMMVGTYHFFRGTSVEIAKAEAAHYASTLDQIGGAKTLQLPPVMDYENNPGNLSKAQMNTVAKAFLTELQRLTGVKPIIYTGNSFAANFDTSLGSYDLWIARYSNTRVPDDQPAWKRWTFWQYTDSGKVNGISGNVDMNEFEGSAAQLRARYATAAPTPNPTNPTEPNNPTNPTEPNNPTNPSNPSNPSTPSNPSNPNPPTVPPKGGEPMTAEEKAAFDALKAQVDRLQARQLMEVPVWAKAAVDAALAYDPKNPLFSIDNGASYDFYRFITVMHRRGLFKK
;
A
#
# COMPACT_ATOMS: atom_id res chain seq x y z
N VAL A 1 36.43 -9.58 4.21
CA VAL A 1 35.11 -8.96 4.45
C VAL A 1 34.22 -10.00 5.12
N ARG A 2 33.65 -9.72 6.27
CA ARG A 2 32.62 -10.58 6.87
C ARG A 2 31.33 -10.37 6.11
N ASN A 3 30.55 -11.44 5.97
CA ASN A 3 29.26 -11.42 5.27
C ASN A 3 28.14 -11.77 6.22
N LEU A 4 26.91 -11.36 5.86
CA LEU A 4 25.70 -11.93 6.47
C LEU A 4 25.60 -13.43 6.11
N GLN A 5 24.53 -14.10 6.56
CA GLN A 5 24.39 -15.55 6.32
C GLN A 5 24.36 -15.91 4.83
N ASN A 6 24.80 -17.12 4.56
CA ASN A 6 24.76 -17.68 3.21
C ASN A 6 23.33 -17.97 2.77
N ARG A 7 23.15 -18.05 1.44
CA ARG A 7 21.92 -18.53 0.82
C ARG A 7 21.70 -19.99 1.17
N THR A 8 20.48 -20.36 1.48
CA THR A 8 20.08 -21.76 1.73
C THR A 8 19.30 -22.28 0.52
N PRO A 9 19.62 -23.48 -0.01
CA PRO A 9 18.83 -24.11 -1.05
C PRO A 9 17.37 -24.26 -0.61
N GLY A 10 16.42 -23.94 -1.50
CA GLY A 10 15.00 -24.00 -1.20
C GLY A 10 14.42 -22.75 -0.54
N ASN A 11 15.18 -21.66 -0.43
CA ASN A 11 14.65 -20.36 -0.05
C ASN A 11 13.48 -19.95 -0.95
N THR A 12 12.46 -19.36 -0.34
CA THR A 12 11.22 -18.96 -1.01
C THR A 12 11.49 -17.78 -1.95
N GLN A 13 11.02 -17.90 -3.19
CA GLN A 13 11.24 -16.90 -4.22
C GLN A 13 10.08 -15.91 -4.29
N GLY A 14 10.40 -14.67 -4.56
CA GLY A 14 9.47 -13.56 -4.75
C GLY A 14 10.01 -12.49 -5.67
N ILE A 15 9.22 -11.46 -5.86
CA ILE A 15 9.54 -10.30 -6.70
C ILE A 15 9.19 -9.01 -5.97
N ASP A 16 9.70 -7.89 -6.46
CA ASP A 16 9.11 -6.60 -6.14
C ASP A 16 8.81 -5.81 -7.41
N VAL A 17 7.74 -5.00 -7.36
CA VAL A 17 7.16 -4.37 -8.54
C VAL A 17 6.61 -3.00 -8.23
N SER A 18 6.51 -2.19 -9.28
CA SER A 18 5.87 -0.88 -9.29
C SER A 18 5.14 -0.64 -10.62
N ARG A 19 4.79 0.59 -10.91
CA ARG A 19 4.26 0.98 -12.22
C ARG A 19 5.16 0.60 -13.40
N TYR A 20 6.45 0.44 -13.16
CA TYR A 20 7.44 0.15 -14.22
C TYR A 20 7.24 -1.21 -14.88
N GLN A 21 6.69 -2.20 -14.18
CA GLN A 21 6.38 -3.50 -14.75
C GLN A 21 5.08 -3.51 -15.59
N GLY A 22 4.33 -2.40 -15.60
CA GLY A 22 3.14 -2.23 -16.43
C GLY A 22 1.99 -3.17 -16.08
N ASN A 23 1.44 -3.82 -17.09
CA ASN A 23 0.38 -4.82 -16.92
C ASN A 23 1.02 -6.21 -16.72
N MET A 24 0.65 -6.87 -15.64
CA MET A 24 1.17 -8.19 -15.30
C MET A 24 0.05 -9.25 -15.32
N ASP A 25 0.41 -10.45 -15.79
CA ASP A 25 -0.42 -11.64 -15.66
C ASP A 25 -0.04 -12.37 -14.36
N TRP A 26 -0.74 -12.06 -13.29
CA TRP A 26 -0.44 -12.57 -11.95
C TRP A 26 -0.58 -14.09 -11.83
N ALA A 27 -1.45 -14.72 -12.63
CA ALA A 27 -1.57 -16.18 -12.67
C ALA A 27 -0.31 -16.83 -13.22
N LYS A 28 0.27 -16.27 -14.30
CA LYS A 28 1.55 -16.72 -14.84
C LYS A 28 2.71 -16.44 -13.89
N VAL A 29 2.73 -15.28 -13.24
CA VAL A 29 3.74 -14.96 -12.21
C VAL A 29 3.71 -16.02 -11.10
N LYS A 30 2.54 -16.33 -10.57
CA LYS A 30 2.37 -17.39 -9.56
C LYS A 30 2.81 -18.75 -10.05
N ALA A 31 2.43 -19.13 -11.28
CA ALA A 31 2.79 -20.41 -11.90
C ALA A 31 4.32 -20.52 -12.17
N SER A 32 5.03 -19.40 -12.24
CA SER A 32 6.50 -19.37 -12.35
C SER A 32 7.24 -19.66 -11.04
N GLY A 33 6.51 -20.02 -9.97
CA GLY A 33 7.10 -20.37 -8.67
C GLY A 33 7.24 -19.18 -7.71
N MET A 34 6.78 -17.99 -8.10
CA MET A 34 6.81 -16.84 -7.20
C MET A 34 5.78 -17.00 -6.09
N THR A 35 6.23 -16.90 -4.85
CA THR A 35 5.38 -17.10 -3.66
C THR A 35 4.94 -15.77 -3.07
N PHE A 36 5.78 -14.75 -3.10
CA PHE A 36 5.50 -13.44 -2.51
C PHE A 36 5.85 -12.30 -3.44
N VAL A 37 5.28 -11.13 -3.14
CA VAL A 37 5.58 -9.89 -3.84
C VAL A 37 5.54 -8.71 -2.87
N PHE A 38 6.49 -7.78 -3.03
CA PHE A 38 6.41 -6.43 -2.49
C PHE A 38 6.01 -5.45 -3.60
N ILE A 39 4.99 -4.62 -3.35
CA ILE A 39 4.39 -3.72 -4.34
C ILE A 39 4.59 -2.27 -3.89
N LYS A 40 5.13 -1.42 -4.78
CA LYS A 40 5.23 0.01 -4.48
C LYS A 40 3.86 0.59 -4.21
N ALA A 41 3.71 1.20 -3.04
CA ALA A 41 2.50 1.93 -2.68
C ALA A 41 2.70 3.43 -2.84
N THR A 42 3.74 3.97 -2.23
CA THR A 42 3.95 5.41 -2.12
C THR A 42 5.42 5.81 -2.21
N GLU A 43 5.66 7.11 -2.43
CA GLU A 43 6.97 7.73 -2.33
C GLU A 43 6.83 9.14 -1.76
N GLY A 44 7.70 9.50 -0.82
CA GLY A 44 7.65 10.80 -0.18
C GLY A 44 6.27 11.09 0.44
N ARG A 45 5.90 12.36 0.53
CA ARG A 45 4.67 12.78 1.22
C ARG A 45 3.39 12.71 0.38
N THR A 46 3.48 12.41 -0.92
CA THR A 46 2.32 12.68 -1.80
C THR A 46 2.17 11.76 -2.99
N TYR A 47 3.22 11.07 -3.40
CA TYR A 47 3.13 10.18 -4.55
C TYR A 47 2.51 8.85 -4.16
N ILE A 48 1.53 8.40 -4.93
CA ILE A 48 0.96 7.05 -4.88
C ILE A 48 1.28 6.40 -6.22
N ASP A 49 1.76 5.15 -6.20
CA ASP A 49 2.01 4.41 -7.43
C ASP A 49 0.67 4.16 -8.16
N PRO A 50 0.54 4.56 -9.44
CA PRO A 50 -0.73 4.45 -10.16
C PRO A 50 -1.21 3.02 -10.36
N ASN A 51 -0.33 2.03 -10.25
CA ASN A 51 -0.67 0.62 -10.35
C ASN A 51 -0.84 -0.07 -8.99
N PHE A 52 -0.72 0.67 -7.87
CA PHE A 52 -0.73 0.11 -6.53
C PHE A 52 -1.92 -0.82 -6.27
N GLN A 53 -3.13 -0.29 -6.32
CA GLN A 53 -4.35 -1.07 -6.04
C GLN A 53 -4.54 -2.23 -7.02
N LYS A 54 -4.29 -1.99 -8.31
CA LYS A 54 -4.39 -3.01 -9.35
C LYS A 54 -3.43 -4.16 -9.08
N ASN A 55 -2.18 -3.85 -8.73
CA ASN A 55 -1.15 -4.85 -8.46
C ASN A 55 -1.47 -5.65 -7.20
N VAL A 56 -1.88 -4.97 -6.11
CA VAL A 56 -2.29 -5.64 -4.87
C VAL A 56 -3.45 -6.61 -5.12
N ASN A 57 -4.52 -6.13 -5.77
CA ASN A 57 -5.70 -6.95 -6.04
C ASN A 57 -5.36 -8.15 -6.95
N GLY A 58 -4.56 -7.93 -8.00
CA GLY A 58 -4.15 -9.01 -8.90
C GLY A 58 -3.28 -10.07 -8.21
N ALA A 59 -2.31 -9.65 -7.40
CA ALA A 59 -1.44 -10.57 -6.67
C ALA A 59 -2.20 -11.38 -5.62
N LEU A 60 -3.11 -10.74 -4.86
CA LEU A 60 -3.96 -11.42 -3.89
C LEU A 60 -4.89 -12.43 -4.57
N ALA A 61 -5.52 -12.06 -5.68
CA ALA A 61 -6.39 -12.95 -6.46
C ALA A 61 -5.64 -14.18 -7.00
N ALA A 62 -4.34 -14.04 -7.32
CA ALA A 62 -3.48 -15.15 -7.72
C ALA A 62 -2.95 -15.99 -6.55
N GLY A 63 -3.31 -15.68 -5.30
CA GLY A 63 -2.88 -16.40 -4.11
C GLY A 63 -1.40 -16.19 -3.76
N MET A 64 -0.83 -15.03 -4.09
CA MET A 64 0.49 -14.62 -3.64
C MET A 64 0.44 -14.04 -2.23
N MET A 65 1.53 -14.13 -1.49
CA MET A 65 1.71 -13.36 -0.26
C MET A 65 2.13 -11.94 -0.65
N VAL A 66 1.34 -10.96 -0.22
CA VAL A 66 1.52 -9.56 -0.62
C VAL A 66 2.01 -8.71 0.54
N GLY A 67 3.05 -7.94 0.28
CA GLY A 67 3.50 -6.80 1.06
C GLY A 67 3.57 -5.56 0.19
N THR A 68 3.83 -4.43 0.81
CA THR A 68 3.94 -3.16 0.10
C THR A 68 5.16 -2.37 0.58
N TYR A 69 5.65 -1.43 -0.22
CA TYR A 69 6.74 -0.57 0.19
C TYR A 69 6.49 0.91 -0.09
N HIS A 70 7.13 1.72 0.73
CA HIS A 70 7.17 3.16 0.63
C HIS A 70 8.60 3.62 0.37
N PHE A 71 8.83 4.30 -0.75
CA PHE A 71 10.12 4.89 -1.06
C PHE A 71 10.33 6.16 -0.21
N PHE A 72 11.23 6.04 0.77
CA PHE A 72 11.44 7.06 1.80
C PHE A 72 12.31 8.22 1.30
N ARG A 73 11.86 9.45 1.54
CA ARG A 73 12.53 10.70 1.17
C ARG A 73 12.74 11.65 2.37
N GLY A 74 12.38 11.20 3.58
CA GLY A 74 12.34 12.07 4.76
C GLY A 74 13.70 12.65 5.14
N THR A 75 13.73 13.97 5.38
CA THR A 75 14.93 14.72 5.76
C THR A 75 14.83 15.30 7.17
N SER A 76 13.71 15.13 7.86
CA SER A 76 13.49 15.48 9.26
C SER A 76 12.51 14.51 9.92
N VAL A 77 12.41 14.56 11.23
CA VAL A 77 11.46 13.73 12.00
C VAL A 77 10.01 14.04 11.60
N GLU A 78 9.68 15.30 11.37
CA GLU A 78 8.34 15.75 10.95
C GLU A 78 8.00 15.22 9.57
N ILE A 79 8.95 15.31 8.63
CA ILE A 79 8.77 14.77 7.27
C ILE A 79 8.64 13.25 7.31
N ALA A 80 9.46 12.56 8.10
CA ALA A 80 9.40 11.12 8.26
C ALA A 80 8.03 10.64 8.79
N LYS A 81 7.48 11.31 9.79
CA LYS A 81 6.13 11.03 10.29
C LYS A 81 5.04 11.33 9.27
N ALA A 82 5.18 12.42 8.50
CA ALA A 82 4.23 12.76 7.44
C ALA A 82 4.24 11.73 6.30
N GLU A 83 5.42 11.19 5.94
CA GLU A 83 5.54 10.10 4.98
C GLU A 83 4.94 8.79 5.50
N ALA A 84 5.16 8.45 6.78
CA ALA A 84 4.51 7.31 7.42
C ALA A 84 2.99 7.42 7.43
N ALA A 85 2.45 8.62 7.71
CA ALA A 85 1.02 8.89 7.66
C ALA A 85 0.45 8.80 6.24
N HIS A 86 1.16 9.32 5.24
CA HIS A 86 0.79 9.18 3.84
C HIS A 86 0.74 7.71 3.40
N TYR A 87 1.75 6.94 3.76
CA TYR A 87 1.78 5.51 3.46
C TYR A 87 0.66 4.75 4.17
N ALA A 88 0.48 4.93 5.47
CA ALA A 88 -0.58 4.28 6.23
C ALA A 88 -1.96 4.57 5.64
N SER A 89 -2.25 5.85 5.32
CA SER A 89 -3.54 6.23 4.71
C SER A 89 -3.74 5.67 3.29
N THR A 90 -2.66 5.41 2.56
CA THR A 90 -2.73 4.75 1.26
C THR A 90 -3.06 3.26 1.43
N LEU A 91 -2.51 2.61 2.46
CA LEU A 91 -2.87 1.23 2.79
C LEU A 91 -4.34 1.08 3.20
N ASP A 92 -4.95 2.09 3.80
CA ASP A 92 -6.39 2.09 4.13
C ASP A 92 -7.27 1.91 2.87
N GLN A 93 -6.80 2.29 1.68
CA GLN A 93 -7.52 2.10 0.41
C GLN A 93 -7.68 0.63 0.01
N ILE A 94 -6.89 -0.26 0.60
CA ILE A 94 -6.94 -1.71 0.38
C ILE A 94 -7.36 -2.48 1.65
N GLY A 95 -7.98 -1.79 2.60
CA GLY A 95 -8.44 -2.39 3.87
C GLY A 95 -7.41 -2.34 5.00
N GLY A 96 -6.28 -1.65 4.80
CA GLY A 96 -5.22 -1.47 5.79
C GLY A 96 -4.11 -2.52 5.74
N ALA A 97 -2.99 -2.24 6.41
CA ALA A 97 -1.82 -3.11 6.40
C ALA A 97 -2.08 -4.53 6.93
N LYS A 98 -3.05 -4.70 7.83
CA LYS A 98 -3.39 -6.00 8.43
C LYS A 98 -4.09 -6.97 7.46
N THR A 99 -4.58 -6.50 6.32
CA THR A 99 -5.16 -7.35 5.28
C THR A 99 -4.10 -8.04 4.42
N LEU A 100 -2.87 -7.57 4.51
CA LEU A 100 -1.73 -8.13 3.78
C LEU A 100 -1.00 -9.18 4.62
N GLN A 101 -0.38 -10.15 3.93
CA GLN A 101 0.34 -11.26 4.56
C GLN A 101 1.76 -10.91 4.94
N LEU A 102 2.33 -9.86 4.33
CA LEU A 102 3.66 -9.36 4.62
C LEU A 102 3.58 -7.96 5.22
N PRO A 103 4.54 -7.58 6.07
CA PRO A 103 4.54 -6.28 6.72
C PRO A 103 4.79 -5.14 5.71
N PRO A 104 4.39 -3.90 6.06
CA PRO A 104 4.77 -2.72 5.29
C PRO A 104 6.27 -2.49 5.38
N VAL A 105 6.86 -1.97 4.30
CA VAL A 105 8.30 -1.76 4.15
C VAL A 105 8.64 -0.29 4.06
N MET A 106 9.66 0.14 4.81
CA MET A 106 10.39 1.38 4.56
C MET A 106 11.53 1.11 3.60
N ASP A 107 11.45 1.62 2.39
CA ASP A 107 12.50 1.56 1.38
C ASP A 107 13.39 2.81 1.51
N TYR A 108 14.55 2.67 2.18
CA TYR A 108 15.48 3.76 2.48
C TYR A 108 16.85 3.49 1.85
N GLU A 109 17.10 4.08 0.69
CA GLU A 109 18.29 3.82 -0.12
C GLU A 109 19.00 5.10 -0.64
N ASN A 110 18.53 6.28 -0.24
CA ASN A 110 19.18 7.54 -0.58
C ASN A 110 19.09 8.56 0.57
N ASN A 111 19.93 9.59 0.50
CA ASN A 111 20.01 10.64 1.50
C ASN A 111 19.89 12.03 0.86
N PRO A 112 18.67 12.43 0.44
CA PRO A 112 18.47 13.70 -0.27
C PRO A 112 18.72 14.93 0.61
N GLY A 113 18.74 14.77 1.93
CA GLY A 113 19.00 15.84 2.90
C GLY A 113 20.45 15.96 3.33
N ASN A 114 21.37 15.17 2.79
CA ASN A 114 22.76 15.08 3.24
C ASN A 114 22.90 14.91 4.77
N LEU A 115 22.00 14.11 5.33
CA LEU A 115 21.96 13.85 6.76
C LEU A 115 23.20 13.07 7.22
N SER A 116 23.69 13.37 8.41
CA SER A 116 24.67 12.51 9.08
C SER A 116 24.06 11.14 9.41
N LYS A 117 24.89 10.13 9.64
CA LYS A 117 24.41 8.78 10.04
C LYS A 117 23.46 8.82 11.24
N ALA A 118 23.79 9.62 12.26
CA ALA A 118 22.92 9.78 13.43
C ALA A 118 21.54 10.34 13.07
N GLN A 119 21.50 11.37 12.22
CA GLN A 119 20.25 11.96 11.75
C GLN A 119 19.46 10.96 10.88
N MET A 120 20.13 10.18 10.00
CA MET A 120 19.49 9.16 9.19
C MET A 120 18.81 8.10 10.08
N ASN A 121 19.48 7.62 11.14
CA ASN A 121 18.90 6.68 12.09
C ASN A 121 17.71 7.29 12.87
N THR A 122 17.82 8.57 13.24
CA THR A 122 16.72 9.29 13.92
C THR A 122 15.47 9.39 13.03
N VAL A 123 15.62 9.80 11.77
CA VAL A 123 14.46 9.93 10.86
C VAL A 123 13.88 8.57 10.47
N ALA A 124 14.74 7.57 10.27
CA ALA A 124 14.29 6.20 10.00
C ALA A 124 13.47 5.65 11.17
N LYS A 125 13.96 5.80 12.40
CA LYS A 125 13.23 5.37 13.60
C LYS A 125 11.90 6.11 13.77
N ALA A 126 11.86 7.41 13.48
CA ALA A 126 10.64 8.21 13.54
C ALA A 126 9.57 7.69 12.54
N PHE A 127 9.97 7.39 11.29
CA PHE A 127 9.10 6.79 10.28
C PHE A 127 8.57 5.43 10.73
N LEU A 128 9.46 4.51 11.10
CA LEU A 128 9.12 3.13 11.47
C LEU A 128 8.19 3.07 12.69
N THR A 129 8.49 3.87 13.72
CA THR A 129 7.67 3.94 14.93
C THR A 129 6.28 4.50 14.63
N GLU A 130 6.20 5.57 13.83
CA GLU A 130 4.93 6.18 13.45
C GLU A 130 4.12 5.25 12.54
N LEU A 131 4.76 4.59 11.57
CA LEU A 131 4.08 3.63 10.70
C LEU A 131 3.52 2.44 11.51
N GLN A 132 4.29 1.89 12.45
CA GLN A 132 3.81 0.85 13.35
C GLN A 132 2.64 1.30 14.22
N ARG A 133 2.69 2.54 14.74
CA ARG A 133 1.60 3.12 15.53
C ARG A 133 0.31 3.25 14.72
N LEU A 134 0.42 3.69 13.46
CA LEU A 134 -0.73 3.93 12.58
C LEU A 134 -1.35 2.64 12.03
N THR A 135 -0.50 1.66 11.69
CA THR A 135 -0.95 0.42 11.05
C THR A 135 -1.20 -0.73 12.03
N GLY A 136 -0.60 -0.64 13.22
CA GLY A 136 -0.58 -1.74 14.20
C GLY A 136 0.25 -2.95 13.74
N VAL A 137 1.06 -2.80 12.67
CA VAL A 137 1.95 -3.83 12.11
C VAL A 137 3.39 -3.34 12.22
N LYS A 138 4.29 -4.16 12.74
CA LYS A 138 5.72 -3.84 12.79
C LYS A 138 6.29 -3.84 11.37
N PRO A 139 6.83 -2.72 10.87
CA PRO A 139 7.39 -2.64 9.53
C PRO A 139 8.74 -3.34 9.43
N ILE A 140 9.21 -3.55 8.19
CA ILE A 140 10.57 -3.97 7.88
C ILE A 140 11.32 -2.87 7.11
N ILE A 141 12.64 -3.02 6.96
CA ILE A 141 13.50 -2.07 6.27
C ILE A 141 14.06 -2.73 5.02
N TYR A 142 13.85 -2.08 3.85
CA TYR A 142 14.62 -2.34 2.65
C TYR A 142 15.72 -1.31 2.49
N THR A 143 16.91 -1.77 2.07
CA THR A 143 18.05 -0.91 1.77
C THR A 143 19.08 -1.60 0.90
N GLY A 144 19.89 -0.81 0.19
CA GLY A 144 21.04 -1.32 -0.57
C GLY A 144 22.21 -1.74 0.32
N ASN A 145 22.96 -2.75 -0.11
CA ASN A 145 24.08 -3.32 0.65
C ASN A 145 25.10 -2.27 1.14
N SER A 146 25.48 -1.32 0.29
CA SER A 146 26.40 -0.26 0.67
C SER A 146 25.75 0.82 1.53
N PHE A 147 24.48 1.11 1.32
CA PHE A 147 23.74 2.12 2.07
C PHE A 147 23.44 1.65 3.50
N ALA A 148 23.27 0.36 3.72
CA ALA A 148 23.05 -0.27 5.03
C ALA A 148 24.14 0.05 6.06
N ALA A 149 25.36 0.36 5.63
CA ALA A 149 26.47 0.79 6.49
C ALA A 149 26.25 2.14 7.21
N ASN A 150 25.18 2.86 6.87
CA ASN A 150 24.77 4.08 7.57
C ASN A 150 23.90 3.82 8.79
N PHE A 151 23.35 2.63 8.94
CA PHE A 151 22.41 2.29 9.99
C PHE A 151 23.13 1.67 11.20
N ASP A 152 22.66 2.02 12.39
CA ASP A 152 23.21 1.53 13.65
C ASP A 152 22.28 0.49 14.32
N THR A 153 22.72 -0.07 15.43
CA THR A 153 22.01 -1.13 16.15
C THR A 153 20.61 -0.75 16.64
N SER A 154 20.26 0.54 16.67
CA SER A 154 18.92 0.98 17.05
C SER A 154 17.83 0.53 16.09
N LEU A 155 18.22 0.21 14.85
CA LEU A 155 17.32 -0.32 13.80
C LEU A 155 17.38 -1.85 13.70
N GLY A 156 18.30 -2.51 14.38
CA GLY A 156 18.54 -3.94 14.29
C GLY A 156 17.39 -4.85 14.76
N SER A 157 16.38 -4.28 15.41
CA SER A 157 15.15 -5.01 15.78
C SER A 157 14.15 -5.16 14.65
N TYR A 158 14.28 -4.40 13.57
CA TYR A 158 13.45 -4.53 12.37
C TYR A 158 14.08 -5.55 11.42
N ASP A 159 13.22 -6.33 10.74
CA ASP A 159 13.70 -7.28 9.74
C ASP A 159 14.34 -6.55 8.56
N LEU A 160 15.41 -7.13 8.02
CA LEU A 160 16.18 -6.58 6.92
C LEU A 160 15.78 -7.23 5.60
N TRP A 161 15.37 -6.42 4.62
CA TRP A 161 15.35 -6.75 3.21
C TRP A 161 16.48 -5.97 2.54
N ILE A 162 17.51 -6.68 2.04
CA ILE A 162 18.74 -6.06 1.55
C ILE A 162 18.92 -6.31 0.04
N ALA A 163 19.28 -5.27 -0.70
CA ALA A 163 19.64 -5.40 -2.11
C ALA A 163 21.16 -5.59 -2.28
N ARG A 164 21.51 -6.70 -2.90
CA ARG A 164 22.85 -6.94 -3.43
C ARG A 164 22.75 -7.78 -4.70
N TYR A 165 22.97 -7.16 -5.83
CA TYR A 165 22.88 -7.82 -7.13
C TYR A 165 24.14 -8.67 -7.36
N SER A 166 24.04 -9.96 -7.07
CA SER A 166 25.12 -10.93 -7.24
C SER A 166 24.60 -12.36 -7.20
N ASN A 167 25.09 -13.18 -8.08
CA ASN A 167 24.83 -14.62 -8.08
C ASN A 167 25.84 -15.41 -7.20
N THR A 168 26.94 -14.79 -6.81
CA THR A 168 28.07 -15.47 -6.15
C THR A 168 28.43 -14.87 -4.79
N ARG A 169 28.02 -13.63 -4.51
CA ARG A 169 28.36 -12.93 -3.27
C ARG A 169 27.10 -12.60 -2.48
N VAL A 170 27.04 -13.09 -1.27
CA VAL A 170 25.99 -12.74 -0.31
C VAL A 170 26.20 -11.30 0.21
N PRO A 171 25.16 -10.68 0.81
CA PRO A 171 25.27 -9.35 1.43
C PRO A 171 26.40 -9.28 2.46
N ASP A 172 27.10 -8.15 2.49
CA ASP A 172 28.20 -7.90 3.43
C ASP A 172 27.65 -7.77 4.86
N ASP A 173 28.50 -8.00 5.86
CA ASP A 173 28.16 -7.77 7.28
C ASP A 173 27.77 -6.29 7.51
N GLN A 174 26.70 -6.07 8.26
CA GLN A 174 26.12 -4.75 8.47
C GLN A 174 26.16 -4.36 9.94
N PRO A 175 26.36 -3.07 10.29
CA PRO A 175 26.40 -2.65 11.69
C PRO A 175 25.12 -2.98 12.45
N ALA A 176 23.96 -2.74 11.84
CA ALA A 176 22.66 -2.93 12.48
C ALA A 176 22.19 -4.38 12.48
N TRP A 177 22.56 -5.18 11.51
CA TRP A 177 22.02 -6.54 11.33
C TRP A 177 23.09 -7.60 11.24
N LYS A 178 22.77 -8.80 11.74
CA LYS A 178 23.60 -10.01 11.61
C LYS A 178 23.04 -11.01 10.61
N ARG A 179 21.83 -10.80 10.16
CA ARG A 179 21.11 -11.65 9.19
C ARG A 179 20.22 -10.80 8.31
N TRP A 180 20.07 -11.20 7.06
CA TRP A 180 18.98 -10.72 6.20
C TRP A 180 17.76 -11.63 6.37
N THR A 181 16.58 -11.06 6.18
CA THR A 181 15.30 -11.78 6.15
C THR A 181 14.85 -11.96 4.70
N PHE A 182 14.98 -10.92 3.90
CA PHE A 182 14.80 -10.95 2.45
C PHE A 182 16.06 -10.41 1.77
N TRP A 183 16.35 -10.98 0.61
CA TRP A 183 17.46 -10.52 -0.23
C TRP A 183 17.00 -10.30 -1.66
N GLN A 184 17.11 -9.07 -2.15
CA GLN A 184 16.94 -8.72 -3.56
C GLN A 184 18.28 -8.96 -4.26
N TYR A 185 18.34 -10.02 -5.08
CA TYR A 185 19.60 -10.50 -5.62
C TYR A 185 19.86 -10.10 -7.08
N THR A 186 18.87 -9.57 -7.81
CA THR A 186 18.98 -9.00 -9.16
C THR A 186 17.84 -8.05 -9.46
N ASP A 187 18.10 -7.06 -10.31
CA ASP A 187 17.17 -6.10 -10.91
C ASP A 187 16.80 -6.45 -12.38
N SER A 188 17.34 -7.54 -12.88
CA SER A 188 17.25 -7.94 -14.29
C SER A 188 16.63 -9.32 -14.49
N GLY A 189 15.87 -9.79 -13.51
CA GLY A 189 15.15 -11.07 -13.57
C GLY A 189 14.12 -11.12 -14.68
N LYS A 190 13.74 -12.35 -15.07
CA LYS A 190 12.68 -12.61 -16.03
C LYS A 190 11.68 -13.57 -15.40
N VAL A 191 10.43 -13.16 -15.35
CA VAL A 191 9.32 -13.93 -14.80
C VAL A 191 8.21 -13.99 -15.82
N ASN A 192 7.69 -15.18 -16.11
CA ASN A 192 6.58 -15.32 -17.03
C ASN A 192 5.34 -14.57 -16.49
N GLY A 193 4.71 -13.77 -17.33
CA GLY A 193 3.61 -12.89 -16.94
C GLY A 193 4.02 -11.43 -16.71
N ILE A 194 5.34 -11.11 -16.74
CA ILE A 194 5.87 -9.76 -16.65
C ILE A 194 6.65 -9.44 -17.92
N SER A 195 6.35 -8.28 -18.52
CA SER A 195 7.10 -7.78 -19.67
C SER A 195 8.32 -6.99 -19.20
N GLY A 196 9.50 -7.38 -19.65
CA GLY A 196 10.74 -6.69 -19.26
C GLY A 196 11.45 -7.32 -18.07
N ASN A 197 12.21 -6.48 -17.36
CA ASN A 197 12.95 -6.88 -16.17
C ASN A 197 12.10 -6.72 -14.91
N VAL A 198 12.40 -7.56 -13.93
CA VAL A 198 11.78 -7.49 -12.61
C VAL A 198 12.81 -7.83 -11.54
N ASP A 199 12.69 -7.16 -10.41
CA ASP A 199 13.52 -7.38 -9.24
C ASP A 199 13.16 -8.73 -8.60
N MET A 200 14.19 -9.59 -8.41
CA MET A 200 14.00 -10.92 -7.85
C MET A 200 14.49 -10.98 -6.42
N ASN A 201 13.69 -11.61 -5.60
CA ASN A 201 13.89 -11.68 -4.16
C ASN A 201 13.84 -13.11 -3.66
N GLU A 202 14.53 -13.37 -2.55
CA GLU A 202 14.34 -14.57 -1.76
C GLU A 202 14.11 -14.24 -0.29
N PHE A 203 13.28 -15.03 0.34
CA PHE A 203 13.10 -15.07 1.80
C PHE A 203 13.99 -16.17 2.36
N GLU A 204 14.64 -15.92 3.51
CA GLU A 204 15.45 -16.89 4.24
C GLU A 204 14.57 -17.99 4.86
N GLY A 205 14.21 -18.97 4.08
CA GLY A 205 13.42 -20.12 4.52
C GLY A 205 12.34 -20.55 3.55
N SER A 206 11.57 -21.53 3.97
CA SER A 206 10.46 -22.09 3.20
C SER A 206 9.21 -21.18 3.20
N ALA A 207 8.31 -21.40 2.26
CA ALA A 207 7.01 -20.69 2.21
C ALA A 207 6.17 -20.89 3.48
N ALA A 208 6.29 -22.03 4.15
CA ALA A 208 5.64 -22.26 5.43
C ALA A 208 6.22 -21.40 6.54
N GLN A 209 7.55 -21.27 6.58
CA GLN A 209 8.24 -20.39 7.53
C GLN A 209 7.93 -18.92 7.27
N LEU A 210 7.84 -18.49 5.99
CA LEU A 210 7.43 -17.14 5.63
C LEU A 210 6.02 -16.82 6.15
N ARG A 211 5.06 -17.74 5.93
CA ARG A 211 3.71 -17.60 6.46
C ARG A 211 3.69 -17.52 7.98
N ALA A 212 4.39 -18.43 8.66
CA ALA A 212 4.45 -18.46 10.12
C ALA A 212 5.08 -17.20 10.72
N ARG A 213 6.09 -16.63 10.06
CA ARG A 213 6.78 -15.43 10.55
C ARG A 213 5.89 -14.20 10.58
N TYR A 214 5.05 -14.03 9.55
CA TYR A 214 4.23 -12.83 9.37
C TYR A 214 2.73 -13.10 9.44
N ALA A 215 2.32 -14.33 9.76
CA ALA A 215 0.92 -14.59 10.07
C ALA A 215 0.52 -13.74 11.29
N THR A 216 0.04 -12.53 11.05
CA THR A 216 -0.97 -11.99 11.94
C THR A 216 -2.11 -13.00 11.91
N ALA A 217 -2.64 -13.38 13.06
CA ALA A 217 -3.75 -14.32 13.10
C ALA A 217 -4.87 -13.79 12.19
N ALA A 218 -4.81 -14.17 10.92
CA ALA A 218 -5.90 -13.96 10.00
C ALA A 218 -7.08 -14.80 10.54
N PRO A 219 -8.30 -14.26 10.58
CA PRO A 219 -9.45 -15.09 10.86
C PRO A 219 -9.41 -16.29 9.92
N THR A 220 -9.32 -17.48 10.48
CA THR A 220 -9.46 -18.72 9.74
C THR A 220 -10.74 -18.62 8.93
N PRO A 221 -10.70 -18.85 7.60
CA PRO A 221 -11.93 -18.99 6.83
C PRO A 221 -12.73 -20.09 7.53
N ASN A 222 -13.93 -19.74 7.96
CA ASN A 222 -14.85 -20.72 8.55
C ASN A 222 -14.95 -21.89 7.57
N PRO A 223 -14.69 -23.15 7.99
CA PRO A 223 -14.80 -24.27 7.09
C PRO A 223 -16.24 -24.29 6.57
N THR A 224 -16.41 -24.03 5.28
CA THR A 224 -17.69 -24.25 4.62
C THR A 224 -18.06 -25.70 4.82
N ASN A 225 -19.13 -25.89 5.56
CA ASN A 225 -19.75 -27.19 5.80
C ASN A 225 -19.94 -27.91 4.45
N PRO A 226 -19.48 -29.16 4.27
CA PRO A 226 -19.69 -29.87 3.02
C PRO A 226 -21.18 -30.03 2.81
N THR A 227 -21.68 -29.46 1.74
CA THR A 227 -23.06 -29.65 1.26
C THR A 227 -23.26 -31.17 0.98
N GLU A 228 -24.24 -31.78 1.63
CA GLU A 228 -24.65 -33.13 1.37
C GLU A 228 -25.00 -33.34 -0.12
N PRO A 229 -24.71 -34.50 -0.69
CA PRO A 229 -25.00 -34.77 -2.09
C PRO A 229 -26.52 -34.92 -2.29
N ASN A 230 -27.09 -34.05 -3.10
CA ASN A 230 -28.48 -34.16 -3.55
C ASN A 230 -28.66 -35.43 -4.40
N ASN A 231 -29.61 -36.27 -3.97
CA ASN A 231 -30.11 -37.44 -4.62
C ASN A 231 -30.77 -37.10 -5.98
N PRO A 232 -30.52 -37.86 -7.07
CA PRO A 232 -31.04 -37.54 -8.39
C PRO A 232 -32.51 -37.92 -8.51
N THR A 233 -33.37 -36.98 -8.83
CA THR A 233 -34.72 -37.22 -9.29
C THR A 233 -34.79 -37.27 -10.82
N ASN A 234 -35.56 -38.21 -11.29
CA ASN A 234 -35.81 -38.77 -12.61
C ASN A 234 -36.27 -37.74 -13.68
N PRO A 235 -36.00 -37.97 -14.98
CA PRO A 235 -36.29 -37.05 -16.05
C PRO A 235 -37.73 -37.14 -16.56
N THR A 236 -38.34 -36.00 -16.88
CA THR A 236 -39.59 -35.94 -17.66
C THR A 236 -39.32 -35.27 -19.01
N GLU A 237 -39.94 -35.82 -20.04
CA GLU A 237 -39.80 -35.62 -21.47
C GLU A 237 -40.26 -34.22 -22.00
N PRO A 238 -39.99 -33.91 -23.30
CA PRO A 238 -39.92 -32.56 -23.83
C PRO A 238 -41.24 -32.11 -24.50
N ASN A 239 -41.50 -30.81 -24.53
CA ASN A 239 -42.51 -30.23 -25.44
C ASN A 239 -41.90 -29.13 -26.36
N ASN A 240 -42.39 -29.22 -27.57
CA ASN A 240 -42.01 -28.72 -28.86
C ASN A 240 -42.22 -27.16 -29.06
N PRO A 241 -41.60 -26.54 -30.06
CA PRO A 241 -41.38 -25.12 -30.18
C PRO A 241 -42.51 -24.36 -30.91
N THR A 242 -42.65 -23.08 -30.58
CA THR A 242 -43.36 -22.12 -31.44
C THR A 242 -42.48 -20.91 -31.77
N ASN A 243 -42.64 -20.45 -32.98
CA ASN A 243 -41.87 -19.67 -33.90
C ASN A 243 -41.88 -18.14 -33.59
N PRO A 244 -40.98 -17.34 -34.18
CA PRO A 244 -40.51 -16.05 -33.72
C PRO A 244 -41.31 -14.85 -34.23
N SER A 245 -41.24 -13.74 -33.47
CA SER A 245 -41.70 -12.43 -33.90
C SER A 245 -40.59 -11.39 -33.80
N ASN A 246 -40.54 -10.57 -34.79
CA ASN A 246 -39.55 -9.65 -35.33
C ASN A 246 -39.19 -8.45 -34.44
N PRO A 247 -38.04 -7.78 -34.65
CA PRO A 247 -37.40 -6.88 -33.71
C PRO A 247 -37.89 -5.44 -33.77
N SER A 248 -37.94 -4.78 -32.62
CA SER A 248 -38.13 -3.33 -32.49
C SER A 248 -36.88 -2.64 -31.98
N ASN A 249 -36.61 -1.50 -32.56
CA ASN A 249 -35.49 -0.58 -32.57
C ASN A 249 -34.93 -0.15 -31.18
N PRO A 250 -33.64 0.20 -31.06
CA PRO A 250 -32.98 0.45 -29.81
C PRO A 250 -33.26 1.86 -29.27
N SER A 251 -33.67 1.92 -28.00
CA SER A 251 -33.75 3.15 -27.23
C SER A 251 -32.44 3.44 -26.53
N THR A 252 -32.09 4.73 -26.50
CA THR A 252 -30.93 5.37 -25.86
C THR A 252 -30.62 4.89 -24.46
N PRO A 253 -29.32 4.77 -24.07
CA PRO A 253 -28.96 4.34 -22.73
C PRO A 253 -29.18 5.45 -21.71
N SER A 254 -30.02 5.17 -20.73
CA SER A 254 -30.18 5.98 -19.53
C SER A 254 -29.02 5.74 -18.55
N ASN A 255 -28.54 6.85 -18.00
CA ASN A 255 -27.49 6.96 -16.96
C ASN A 255 -27.73 6.01 -15.78
N PRO A 256 -26.72 5.27 -15.28
CA PRO A 256 -26.91 4.39 -14.13
C PRO A 256 -27.13 5.21 -12.86
N SER A 257 -28.28 5.00 -12.26
CA SER A 257 -28.62 5.51 -10.95
C SER A 257 -27.70 4.94 -9.89
N ASN A 258 -27.17 5.81 -9.06
CA ASN A 258 -26.39 5.50 -7.86
C ASN A 258 -27.15 4.48 -6.98
N PRO A 259 -26.57 3.35 -6.59
CA PRO A 259 -27.25 2.41 -5.71
C PRO A 259 -27.41 3.04 -4.32
N ASN A 260 -28.65 3.16 -3.88
CA ASN A 260 -28.97 3.48 -2.49
C ASN A 260 -28.28 2.46 -1.55
N PRO A 261 -27.69 2.91 -0.44
CA PRO A 261 -27.19 1.99 0.57
C PRO A 261 -28.36 1.15 1.11
N PRO A 262 -28.11 -0.14 1.43
CA PRO A 262 -29.15 -1.01 1.96
C PRO A 262 -29.67 -0.45 3.28
N THR A 263 -30.92 -0.07 3.31
CA THR A 263 -31.64 0.26 4.54
C THR A 263 -31.96 -1.04 5.27
N VAL A 264 -31.08 -1.44 6.17
CA VAL A 264 -31.42 -2.40 7.23
C VAL A 264 -32.06 -1.56 8.33
N PRO A 265 -33.35 -1.77 8.67
CA PRO A 265 -33.93 -1.09 9.82
C PRO A 265 -33.22 -1.59 11.09
N PRO A 266 -32.84 -0.70 12.03
CA PRO A 266 -32.26 -1.12 13.29
C PRO A 266 -33.29 -1.97 14.04
N LYS A 267 -32.92 -3.19 14.42
CA LYS A 267 -33.63 -3.93 15.48
C LYS A 267 -33.48 -3.09 16.75
N GLY A 268 -34.55 -2.43 17.12
CA GLY A 268 -34.56 -1.62 18.32
C GLY A 268 -34.38 -2.48 19.56
N GLY A 269 -33.47 -2.07 20.44
CA GLY A 269 -33.52 -2.39 21.85
C GLY A 269 -32.35 -3.11 22.50
N GLU A 270 -31.36 -3.66 21.75
CA GLU A 270 -30.19 -4.25 22.40
C GLU A 270 -28.98 -3.28 22.35
N PRO A 271 -28.23 -3.12 23.46
CA PRO A 271 -27.00 -2.33 23.42
C PRO A 271 -25.96 -3.02 22.56
N MET A 272 -25.22 -2.23 21.77
CA MET A 272 -24.12 -2.74 20.94
C MET A 272 -23.14 -3.60 21.75
N THR A 273 -22.73 -4.71 21.20
CA THR A 273 -21.66 -5.53 21.76
C THR A 273 -20.34 -4.74 21.82
N ALA A 274 -19.39 -5.17 22.62
CA ALA A 274 -18.08 -4.53 22.72
C ALA A 274 -17.34 -4.49 21.37
N GLU A 275 -17.53 -5.53 20.53
CA GLU A 275 -16.96 -5.60 19.19
C GLU A 275 -17.63 -4.64 18.21
N GLU A 276 -18.95 -4.55 18.23
CA GLU A 276 -19.70 -3.60 17.40
C GLU A 276 -19.39 -2.16 17.78
N LYS A 277 -19.26 -1.86 19.08
CA LYS A 277 -18.84 -0.57 19.57
C LYS A 277 -17.42 -0.21 19.11
N ALA A 278 -16.47 -1.13 19.20
CA ALA A 278 -15.11 -0.91 18.71
C ALA A 278 -15.07 -0.67 17.19
N ALA A 279 -15.85 -1.42 16.41
CA ALA A 279 -15.97 -1.21 14.96
C ALA A 279 -16.62 0.14 14.62
N PHE A 280 -17.64 0.55 15.35
CA PHE A 280 -18.29 1.86 15.20
C PHE A 280 -17.34 3.01 15.56
N ASP A 281 -16.62 2.91 16.67
CA ASP A 281 -15.66 3.93 17.10
C ASP A 281 -14.48 4.03 16.09
N ALA A 282 -14.05 2.91 15.51
CA ALA A 282 -13.05 2.90 14.44
C ALA A 282 -13.56 3.56 13.15
N LEU A 283 -14.79 3.26 12.73
CA LEU A 283 -15.42 3.88 11.56
C LEU A 283 -15.64 5.38 11.78
N LYS A 284 -16.12 5.78 12.96
CA LYS A 284 -16.27 7.19 13.33
C LYS A 284 -14.94 7.92 13.26
N ALA A 285 -13.88 7.36 13.83
CA ALA A 285 -12.53 7.95 13.75
C ALA A 285 -12.00 8.05 12.30
N GLN A 286 -12.43 7.17 11.41
CA GLN A 286 -12.10 7.23 9.99
C GLN A 286 -12.88 8.34 9.28
N VAL A 287 -14.17 8.49 9.56
CA VAL A 287 -15.02 9.58 9.05
C VAL A 287 -14.50 10.94 9.53
N ASP A 288 -14.21 11.08 10.82
CA ASP A 288 -13.67 12.32 11.40
C ASP A 288 -12.32 12.70 10.74
N ARG A 289 -11.45 11.71 10.44
CA ARG A 289 -10.20 11.93 9.69
C ARG A 289 -10.44 12.37 8.25
N LEU A 290 -11.40 11.78 7.55
CA LEU A 290 -11.75 12.17 6.17
C LEU A 290 -12.33 13.58 6.12
N GLN A 291 -13.21 13.93 7.06
CA GLN A 291 -13.78 15.28 7.18
C GLN A 291 -12.70 16.32 7.50
N ALA A 292 -11.78 16.02 8.44
CA ALA A 292 -10.66 16.91 8.76
C ALA A 292 -9.70 17.15 7.59
N ARG A 293 -9.65 16.25 6.59
CA ARG A 293 -8.87 16.43 5.35
C ARG A 293 -9.59 17.24 4.29
N GLN A 294 -10.93 17.24 4.30
CA GLN A 294 -11.74 17.93 3.30
C GLN A 294 -11.97 19.42 3.64
N LEU A 295 -11.97 19.76 4.92
CA LEU A 295 -12.24 21.13 5.40
C LEU A 295 -11.22 21.47 6.50
N MET A 296 -10.04 21.91 6.10
CA MET A 296 -9.03 22.42 7.03
C MET A 296 -8.93 23.95 6.95
N GLU A 297 -8.59 24.60 8.06
CA GLU A 297 -8.22 26.00 8.06
C GLU A 297 -6.97 26.25 7.19
N VAL A 298 -6.78 27.50 6.78
CA VAL A 298 -5.60 27.86 5.95
C VAL A 298 -4.33 27.54 6.71
N PRO A 299 -3.54 26.55 6.26
CA PRO A 299 -2.30 26.20 6.95
C PRO A 299 -1.26 27.31 6.76
N VAL A 300 -0.40 27.50 7.76
CA VAL A 300 0.63 28.54 7.76
C VAL A 300 1.46 28.57 6.48
N TRP A 301 1.81 27.42 5.94
CA TRP A 301 2.59 27.31 4.69
C TRP A 301 1.85 27.74 3.43
N ALA A 302 0.51 27.77 3.45
CA ALA A 302 -0.32 28.20 2.31
C ALA A 302 -0.81 29.64 2.45
N LYS A 303 -0.71 30.24 3.64
CA LYS A 303 -1.29 31.54 3.95
C LYS A 303 -0.92 32.63 2.94
N ALA A 304 0.35 32.79 2.63
CA ALA A 304 0.82 33.80 1.67
C ALA A 304 0.23 33.61 0.27
N ALA A 305 0.05 32.35 -0.16
CA ALA A 305 -0.54 32.02 -1.46
C ALA A 305 -2.04 32.29 -1.51
N VAL A 306 -2.73 31.95 -0.44
CA VAL A 306 -4.18 32.22 -0.30
C VAL A 306 -4.44 33.72 -0.24
N ASP A 307 -3.70 34.47 0.57
CA ASP A 307 -3.82 35.92 0.67
C ASP A 307 -3.55 36.61 -0.68
N ALA A 308 -2.54 36.17 -1.43
CA ALA A 308 -2.24 36.69 -2.77
C ALA A 308 -3.35 36.37 -3.79
N ALA A 309 -3.92 35.19 -3.74
CA ALA A 309 -4.97 34.80 -4.64
C ALA A 309 -6.31 35.53 -4.36
N LEU A 310 -6.66 35.75 -3.10
CA LEU A 310 -7.83 36.54 -2.68
C LEU A 310 -7.67 38.03 -3.03
N ALA A 311 -6.45 38.56 -2.93
CA ALA A 311 -6.11 39.94 -3.27
C ALA A 311 -5.97 40.18 -4.78
N TYR A 312 -5.94 39.14 -5.62
CA TYR A 312 -5.72 39.25 -7.07
C TYR A 312 -6.88 39.99 -7.76
N ASP A 313 -8.11 39.65 -7.45
CA ASP A 313 -9.31 40.38 -7.83
C ASP A 313 -10.32 40.43 -6.67
N PRO A 314 -10.25 41.45 -5.81
CA PRO A 314 -11.14 41.55 -4.65
C PRO A 314 -12.62 41.71 -5.00
N LYS A 315 -12.92 42.19 -6.23
CA LYS A 315 -14.31 42.38 -6.68
C LYS A 315 -14.94 41.11 -7.25
N ASN A 316 -14.09 40.18 -7.68
CA ASN A 316 -14.52 38.93 -8.25
C ASN A 316 -13.55 37.82 -7.79
N PRO A 317 -13.61 37.43 -6.51
CA PRO A 317 -12.67 36.48 -5.93
C PRO A 317 -12.78 35.11 -6.64
N LEU A 318 -11.62 34.54 -6.97
CA LEU A 318 -11.54 33.25 -7.66
C LEU A 318 -12.17 32.09 -6.86
N PHE A 319 -12.27 32.23 -5.54
CA PHE A 319 -12.83 31.23 -4.63
C PHE A 319 -13.16 31.87 -3.27
N SER A 320 -14.00 31.19 -2.47
CA SER A 320 -14.20 31.47 -1.04
C SER A 320 -13.56 30.36 -0.20
N ILE A 321 -13.05 30.72 0.97
CA ILE A 321 -12.48 29.80 1.97
C ILE A 321 -13.17 29.93 3.33
N ASP A 322 -14.38 30.50 3.37
CA ASP A 322 -15.13 30.78 4.61
C ASP A 322 -15.37 29.53 5.46
N ASN A 323 -15.41 28.35 4.82
CA ASN A 323 -15.56 27.05 5.48
C ASN A 323 -14.27 26.20 5.41
N GLY A 324 -13.14 26.82 5.13
CA GLY A 324 -11.89 26.10 4.88
C GLY A 324 -11.85 25.45 3.48
N ALA A 325 -10.77 24.74 3.19
CA ALA A 325 -10.62 24.01 1.95
C ALA A 325 -9.77 22.73 2.15
N SER A 326 -9.71 21.88 1.13
CA SER A 326 -8.91 20.66 1.19
C SER A 326 -7.40 20.96 1.17
N TYR A 327 -6.62 20.03 1.72
CA TYR A 327 -5.16 20.10 1.67
C TYR A 327 -4.62 20.25 0.24
N ASP A 328 -5.21 19.53 -0.73
CA ASP A 328 -4.79 19.58 -2.13
C ASP A 328 -5.12 20.92 -2.78
N PHE A 329 -6.23 21.54 -2.41
CA PHE A 329 -6.55 22.90 -2.83
C PHE A 329 -5.47 23.89 -2.38
N TYR A 330 -5.07 23.86 -1.12
CA TYR A 330 -4.03 24.76 -0.60
C TYR A 330 -2.68 24.50 -1.27
N ARG A 331 -2.34 23.25 -1.56
CA ARG A 331 -1.14 22.92 -2.34
C ARG A 331 -1.17 23.49 -3.75
N PHE A 332 -2.29 23.31 -4.45
CA PHE A 332 -2.46 23.84 -5.80
C PHE A 332 -2.29 25.36 -5.83
N ILE A 333 -2.99 26.09 -4.96
CA ILE A 333 -2.87 27.54 -4.83
C ILE A 333 -1.42 27.97 -4.51
N THR A 334 -0.74 27.25 -3.63
CA THR A 334 0.66 27.52 -3.30
C THR A 334 1.59 27.34 -4.50
N VAL A 335 1.38 26.30 -5.32
CA VAL A 335 2.14 26.09 -6.56
C VAL A 335 1.88 27.22 -7.56
N MET A 336 0.63 27.62 -7.76
CA MET A 336 0.26 28.74 -8.64
C MET A 336 0.90 30.07 -8.19
N HIS A 337 0.88 30.35 -6.89
CA HIS A 337 1.54 31.51 -6.30
C HIS A 337 3.05 31.52 -6.56
N ARG A 338 3.73 30.40 -6.31
CA ARG A 338 5.18 30.23 -6.59
C ARG A 338 5.51 30.38 -8.07
N ARG A 339 4.61 30.06 -8.96
CA ARG A 339 4.72 30.25 -10.42
C ARG A 339 4.38 31.70 -10.85
N GLY A 340 4.04 32.57 -9.91
CA GLY A 340 3.77 33.97 -10.17
C GLY A 340 2.40 34.29 -10.77
N LEU A 341 1.45 33.34 -10.74
CA LEU A 341 0.11 33.51 -11.34
C LEU A 341 -0.76 34.53 -10.63
N PHE A 342 -0.44 34.92 -9.38
CA PHE A 342 -1.15 35.95 -8.59
C PHE A 342 -0.31 37.23 -8.45
N LYS A 343 0.65 37.49 -9.34
CA LYS A 343 1.36 38.77 -9.44
C LYS A 343 0.57 39.69 -10.39
N LYS A 344 0.24 40.90 -9.93
CA LYS A 344 -0.25 41.98 -10.80
C LYS A 344 0.90 42.61 -11.59
#